data_383be6927f09713fb955b3bf4713cf25
#
_entry.id   383be6927f09713fb955b3bf4713cf25
#
_cell.length_a   1.000
_cell.length_b   1.000
_cell.length_c   1.000
_cell.angle_alpha   90.00
_cell.angle_beta   90.00
_cell.angle_gamma   90.00
#
_symmetry.space_group_name_H-M   'P 1'
#
loop_
_entity.id
_entity.type
_entity.pdbx_description
1 polymer ?
#
loop_
_entity_poly.entity_id
_entity_poly.type
_entity_poly.pdbx_seq_one_letter_code
_entity_poly.pdbx_strand_id
1 'polypeptide(L)'
;MAYGQIFTKPFLDDIKDIKKDKVMVERLHKKIDEILLVPEHYPLKKYTLKGKRSAHVGSYVILFEIIGNDVVFHKFKHHDYVYD
;
A
#
# COMPACT_ATOMS: atom_id res chain seq x y z
N MET A 1 -6.37 18.40 1.40
CA MET A 1 -6.47 17.66 2.68
C MET A 1 -5.95 16.25 2.51
N ALA A 2 -5.22 15.75 3.51
CA ALA A 2 -4.77 14.36 3.48
C ALA A 2 -5.95 13.43 3.78
N TYR A 3 -5.90 12.23 3.20
CA TYR A 3 -6.88 11.20 3.47
C TYR A 3 -6.61 10.55 4.83
N GLY A 4 -7.64 9.96 5.43
CA GLY A 4 -7.46 9.06 6.55
C GLY A 4 -6.81 7.76 6.10
N GLN A 5 -6.27 6.99 7.06
CA GLN A 5 -5.61 5.73 6.73
C GLN A 5 -6.25 4.58 7.50
N ILE A 6 -6.49 3.49 6.81
CA ILE A 6 -7.01 2.25 7.38
C ILE A 6 -6.08 1.12 6.98
N PHE A 7 -5.54 0.42 7.97
CA PHE A 7 -4.67 -0.74 7.74
C PHE A 7 -5.48 -2.01 8.00
N THR A 8 -5.63 -2.84 6.97
CA THR A 8 -6.29 -4.14 7.13
C THR A 8 -5.37 -5.10 7.91
N LYS A 9 -5.95 -6.16 8.45
CA LYS A 9 -5.17 -7.18 9.14
C LYS A 9 -4.10 -7.81 8.23
N PRO A 10 -4.42 -8.20 6.98
CA PRO A 10 -3.39 -8.71 6.07
C PRO A 10 -2.24 -7.73 5.86
N PHE A 11 -2.52 -6.43 5.75
CA PHE A 11 -1.49 -5.43 5.58
C PHE A 11 -0.57 -5.36 6.80
N LEU A 12 -1.16 -5.37 8.00
CA LEU A 12 -0.39 -5.36 9.25
C LEU A 12 0.47 -6.61 9.39
N ASP A 13 -0.06 -7.76 8.99
CA ASP A 13 0.71 -9.00 8.99
C ASP A 13 1.89 -8.93 8.01
N ASP A 14 1.67 -8.34 6.84
CA ASP A 14 2.74 -8.16 5.86
C ASP A 14 3.85 -7.25 6.37
N ILE A 15 3.50 -6.19 7.12
CA ILE A 15 4.48 -5.29 7.71
C ILE A 15 5.36 -6.02 8.74
N LYS A 16 4.80 -6.96 9.48
CA LYS A 16 5.58 -7.73 10.45
C LYS A 16 6.73 -8.48 9.81
N ASP A 17 6.57 -8.89 8.55
CA ASP A 17 7.60 -9.64 7.83
C ASP A 17 8.84 -8.80 7.53
N ILE A 18 8.71 -7.47 7.51
CA ILE A 18 9.81 -6.57 7.18
C ILE A 18 10.25 -5.67 8.35
N LYS A 19 9.71 -5.88 9.54
CA LYS A 19 9.93 -4.96 10.66
C LYS A 19 11.39 -4.85 11.10
N LYS A 20 12.22 -5.86 10.83
CA LYS A 20 13.64 -5.84 11.17
C LYS A 20 14.50 -5.14 10.12
N ASP A 21 13.94 -4.90 8.94
CA ASP A 21 14.60 -4.17 7.86
C ASP A 21 14.28 -2.68 8.02
N LYS A 22 15.14 -1.96 8.74
CA LYS A 22 14.91 -0.55 9.06
C LYS A 22 14.82 0.32 7.81
N VAL A 23 15.61 0.05 6.80
CA VAL A 23 15.59 0.81 5.55
C VAL A 23 14.25 0.63 4.85
N MET A 24 13.76 -0.61 4.77
CA MET A 24 12.47 -0.90 4.14
C MET A 24 11.32 -0.25 4.93
N VAL A 25 11.38 -0.30 6.26
CA VAL A 25 10.36 0.32 7.12
C VAL A 25 10.29 1.83 6.87
N GLU A 26 11.44 2.51 6.78
CA GLU A 26 11.48 3.94 6.49
C GLU A 26 10.90 4.26 5.11
N ARG A 27 11.26 3.46 4.10
CA ARG A 27 10.74 3.62 2.75
C ARG A 27 9.23 3.41 2.69
N LEU A 28 8.74 2.42 3.43
CA LEU A 28 7.31 2.14 3.53
C LEU A 28 6.57 3.33 4.13
N HIS A 29 7.05 3.85 5.27
CA HIS A 29 6.43 5.01 5.92
C HIS A 29 6.39 6.22 4.99
N LYS A 30 7.50 6.51 4.33
CA LYS A 30 7.55 7.63 3.39
C LYS A 30 6.55 7.46 2.26
N LYS A 31 6.44 6.24 1.71
CA LYS A 31 5.49 5.98 0.62
C LYS A 31 4.05 6.10 1.10
N ILE A 32 3.74 5.62 2.29
CA ILE A 32 2.39 5.76 2.86
C ILE A 32 2.02 7.25 2.97
N ASP A 33 2.93 8.08 3.47
CA ASP A 33 2.68 9.53 3.57
C ASP A 33 2.43 10.15 2.20
N GLU A 34 3.21 9.77 1.18
CA GLU A 34 3.03 10.24 -0.18
C GLU A 34 1.66 9.82 -0.75
N ILE A 35 1.26 8.57 -0.50
CA ILE A 35 -0.03 8.04 -0.96
C ILE A 35 -1.17 8.82 -0.32
N LEU A 36 -1.08 9.10 0.97
CA LEU A 36 -2.14 9.81 1.69
C LEU A 36 -2.34 11.24 1.19
N LEU A 37 -1.32 11.86 0.61
CA LEU A 37 -1.45 13.20 0.04
C LEU A 37 -2.21 13.19 -1.27
N VAL A 38 -1.86 12.28 -2.19
CA VAL A 38 -2.47 12.23 -3.52
C VAL A 38 -2.64 10.76 -3.97
N PRO A 39 -3.56 10.00 -3.35
CA PRO A 39 -3.70 8.59 -3.70
C PRO A 39 -4.17 8.36 -5.13
N GLU A 40 -4.89 9.31 -5.71
CA GLU A 40 -5.36 9.24 -7.09
C GLU A 40 -4.25 9.26 -8.11
N HIS A 41 -3.05 9.66 -7.71
CA HIS A 41 -1.87 9.72 -8.58
C HIS A 41 -1.40 8.32 -9.01
N TYR A 42 -1.74 7.29 -8.26
CA TYR A 42 -1.26 5.93 -8.48
C TYR A 42 -2.18 5.15 -9.40
N PRO A 43 -1.64 4.23 -10.24
CA PRO A 43 -2.45 3.55 -11.25
C PRO A 43 -3.50 2.61 -10.66
N LEU A 44 -4.67 2.63 -11.28
CA LEU A 44 -5.75 1.69 -10.98
C LEU A 44 -5.44 0.33 -11.59
N LYS A 45 -5.77 -0.72 -10.86
CA LYS A 45 -5.68 -2.08 -11.35
C LYS A 45 -6.98 -2.50 -12.04
N LYS A 46 -6.91 -3.56 -12.84
CA LYS A 46 -8.02 -4.06 -13.63
C LYS A 46 -8.44 -5.47 -13.17
N TYR A 47 -9.56 -5.94 -13.69
CA TYR A 47 -10.07 -7.29 -13.48
C TYR A 47 -10.37 -7.56 -11.99
N THR A 48 -9.81 -8.61 -11.42
CA THR A 48 -10.07 -9.01 -10.04
C THR A 48 -9.62 -7.97 -8.99
N LEU A 49 -8.74 -7.05 -9.40
CA LEU A 49 -8.24 -5.99 -8.53
C LEU A 49 -8.88 -4.64 -8.85
N LYS A 50 -10.01 -4.65 -9.53
CA LYS A 50 -10.72 -3.43 -9.92
C LYS A 50 -10.99 -2.55 -8.69
N GLY A 51 -10.71 -1.26 -8.84
CA GLY A 51 -10.86 -0.28 -7.76
C GLY A 51 -9.64 -0.15 -6.88
N LYS A 52 -8.69 -1.06 -6.97
CA LYS A 52 -7.46 -0.97 -6.19
C LYS A 52 -6.35 -0.28 -6.97
N ARG A 53 -5.42 0.31 -6.23
CA ARG A 53 -4.26 1.00 -6.79
C ARG A 53 -2.99 0.39 -6.22
N SER A 54 -1.87 0.61 -6.89
CA SER A 54 -0.59 0.08 -6.44
C SER A 54 0.49 1.14 -6.41
N ALA A 55 1.42 1.00 -5.46
CA ALA A 55 2.60 1.84 -5.35
C ALA A 55 3.80 0.97 -5.03
N HIS A 56 4.94 1.27 -5.67
CA HIS A 56 6.16 0.48 -5.49
C HIS A 56 7.02 1.04 -4.35
N VAL A 57 7.60 0.12 -3.57
CA VAL A 57 8.62 0.42 -2.57
C VAL A 57 9.76 -0.57 -2.83
N GLY A 58 10.74 -0.17 -3.63
CA GLY A 58 11.78 -1.11 -4.09
C GLY A 58 11.13 -2.24 -4.88
N SER A 59 11.40 -3.49 -4.49
CA SER A 59 10.80 -4.66 -5.12
C SER A 59 9.45 -5.06 -4.53
N TYR A 60 8.97 -4.29 -3.56
CA TYR A 60 7.69 -4.52 -2.92
C TYR A 60 6.61 -3.64 -3.52
N VAL A 61 5.36 -4.05 -3.34
CA VAL A 61 4.19 -3.31 -3.84
C VAL A 61 3.19 -3.15 -2.72
N ILE A 62 2.72 -1.91 -2.54
CA ILE A 62 1.58 -1.60 -1.67
C ILE A 62 0.34 -1.68 -2.54
N LEU A 63 -0.65 -2.47 -2.14
CA LEU A 63 -1.95 -2.52 -2.77
C LEU A 63 -2.94 -1.82 -1.86
N PHE A 64 -3.60 -0.78 -2.38
CA PHE A 64 -4.53 0.03 -1.59
C PHE A 64 -5.74 0.44 -2.40
N GLU A 65 -6.73 1.01 -1.72
CA GLU A 65 -7.99 1.41 -2.32
C GLU A 65 -8.47 2.71 -1.67
N ILE A 66 -9.08 3.59 -2.46
CA ILE A 66 -9.70 4.81 -1.92
C ILE A 66 -11.16 4.51 -1.67
N ILE A 67 -11.60 4.65 -0.43
CA ILE A 67 -13.00 4.48 -0.05
C ILE A 67 -13.44 5.73 0.71
N GLY A 68 -14.26 6.56 0.07
CA GLY A 68 -14.67 7.85 0.65
C GLY A 68 -13.46 8.74 0.86
N ASN A 69 -13.22 9.16 2.09
CA ASN A 69 -12.09 10.01 2.47
C ASN A 69 -10.94 9.20 3.07
N ASP A 70 -10.97 7.88 2.94
CA ASP A 70 -9.96 7.00 3.52
C ASP A 70 -9.19 6.26 2.44
N VAL A 71 -7.92 5.99 2.72
CA VAL A 71 -7.10 5.07 1.95
C VAL A 71 -7.00 3.78 2.77
N VAL A 72 -7.48 2.69 2.19
CA VAL A 72 -7.46 1.36 2.81
C VAL A 72 -6.29 0.59 2.24
N PHE A 73 -5.33 0.25 3.10
CA PHE A 73 -4.14 -0.49 2.71
C PHE A 73 -4.40 -1.99 2.87
N HIS A 74 -4.34 -2.72 1.74
CA HIS A 74 -4.73 -4.13 1.67
C HIS A 74 -3.58 -5.10 1.79
N LYS A 75 -2.47 -4.84 1.10
CA LYS A 75 -1.33 -5.76 1.07
C LYS A 75 -0.02 -4.99 0.92
N PHE A 76 1.06 -5.59 1.42
CA PHE A 76 2.42 -5.14 1.19
C PHE A 76 3.31 -6.36 1.00
N LYS A 77 3.58 -6.72 -0.25
CA LYS A 77 4.31 -7.94 -0.59
C LYS A 77 5.28 -7.68 -1.72
N HIS A 78 6.28 -8.57 -1.83
CA HIS A 78 7.18 -8.57 -2.98
C HIS A 78 6.32 -8.68 -4.26
N HIS A 79 6.75 -8.01 -5.33
CA HIS A 79 5.97 -7.93 -6.57
C HIS A 79 5.63 -9.30 -7.16
N ASP A 80 6.42 -10.33 -6.88
CA ASP A 80 6.15 -11.69 -7.37
C ASP A 80 4.92 -12.31 -6.69
N TYR A 81 4.49 -11.81 -5.53
CA TYR A 81 3.44 -12.43 -4.73
C TYR A 81 2.24 -11.53 -4.46
N VAL A 82 2.33 -10.25 -4.74
CA VAL A 82 1.29 -9.29 -4.35
C VAL A 82 -0.07 -9.58 -4.98
N TYR A 83 -0.08 -10.19 -6.15
CA TYR A 83 -1.32 -10.45 -6.90
C TYR A 83 -1.82 -11.90 -6.77
N ASP A 84 -1.23 -12.68 -5.90
CA ASP A 84 -1.66 -14.04 -5.64
C ASP A 84 -2.94 -14.10 -4.79
#